data_4c08997fcd2e74c20d63649cf79f2e55
#
_entry.id   4c08997fcd2e74c20d63649cf79f2e55
#
_cell.length_a   1.000
_cell.length_b   1.000
_cell.length_c   1.000
_cell.angle_alpha   90.00
_cell.angle_beta   90.00
_cell.angle_gamma   90.00
#
_symmetry.space_group_name_H-M   'P 1'
#
loop_
_entity.id
_entity.type
_entity.pdbx_description
1 polymer ?
#
loop_
_entity_poly.entity_id
_entity_poly.type
_entity_poly.pdbx_seq_one_letter_code
_entity_poly.pdbx_strand_id
1 'polypeptide(L)'
;RPGEAMVSDITDDPRVDPMAILQFLGATGTVTGSRFLVRSNRATVLVDAGLFQGRKRDRLANWEPFPVDPATIDAVVVTHAHIDHSGWLPGLARDGFTGPIFATTATCDLCKILLPDAAHLQEEEARFANERGFSKHHPAEPLYTLLDAQRALRVLRTRAYGDPREIAPGVTATFRPAGHILGSASVELQLEEARGTTTIVFTGDVGRRGAVL
;
A
#
# COMPACT_ATOMS: atom_id res chain seq x y z
N ARG A 1 15.50 12.64 -22.31
CA ARG A 1 15.59 12.48 -20.86
C ARG A 1 14.67 13.50 -20.23
N PRO A 2 13.60 13.14 -19.53
CA PRO A 2 12.85 14.06 -18.68
C PRO A 2 13.61 14.21 -17.36
N GLY A 3 13.67 15.45 -16.86
CA GLY A 3 14.53 15.90 -15.81
C GLY A 3 14.33 15.19 -14.47
N GLU A 4 15.43 14.81 -13.88
CA GLU A 4 15.56 14.62 -12.45
C GLU A 4 15.23 15.94 -11.77
N ALA A 5 14.09 16.01 -11.13
CA ALA A 5 13.83 17.06 -10.16
C ALA A 5 14.80 16.82 -9.00
N MET A 6 15.87 17.61 -8.95
CA MET A 6 16.75 17.70 -7.79
C MET A 6 15.89 18.09 -6.58
N VAL A 7 15.56 17.10 -5.75
CA VAL A 7 15.14 17.39 -4.37
C VAL A 7 16.41 17.89 -3.68
N SER A 8 16.56 19.21 -3.65
CA SER A 8 17.64 19.85 -2.92
C SER A 8 17.48 19.49 -1.42
N ASP A 9 18.58 19.05 -0.82
CA ASP A 9 18.75 18.82 0.61
C ASP A 9 18.24 20.00 1.45
N ILE A 10 16.99 19.92 1.89
CA ILE A 10 16.45 20.79 2.93
C ILE A 10 16.74 20.18 4.33
N THR A 11 17.40 19.02 4.36
CA THR A 11 17.55 18.20 5.57
C THR A 11 18.78 18.50 6.43
N ASP A 12 19.66 19.42 6.06
CA ASP A 12 20.94 19.63 6.75
C ASP A 12 21.04 20.92 7.60
N ASP A 13 19.92 21.61 7.86
CA ASP A 13 19.93 22.64 8.92
C ASP A 13 19.61 21.97 10.27
N PRO A 14 20.58 21.83 11.19
CA PRO A 14 20.37 21.22 12.50
C PRO A 14 19.37 21.94 13.40
N ARG A 15 18.82 23.07 12.93
CA ARG A 15 17.77 23.84 13.59
C ARG A 15 16.37 23.52 13.06
N VAL A 16 16.27 22.76 11.96
CA VAL A 16 15.01 22.31 11.39
C VAL A 16 14.80 20.87 11.83
N ASP A 17 13.93 20.67 12.82
CA ASP A 17 13.42 19.33 13.12
C ASP A 17 12.84 18.73 11.84
N PRO A 18 13.20 17.49 11.48
CA PRO A 18 12.68 16.86 10.27
C PRO A 18 11.17 16.78 10.34
N MET A 19 10.51 17.55 9.49
CA MET A 19 9.05 17.49 9.30
C MET A 19 8.69 16.14 8.66
N ALA A 20 7.46 15.68 8.90
CA ALA A 20 6.95 14.51 8.20
C ALA A 20 7.01 14.70 6.68
N ILE A 21 7.44 13.67 5.97
CA ILE A 21 7.55 13.64 4.51
C ILE A 21 6.45 12.73 3.96
N LEU A 22 5.63 13.25 3.06
CA LEU A 22 4.70 12.46 2.25
C LEU A 22 5.29 12.26 0.86
N GLN A 23 5.52 11.01 0.49
CA GLN A 23 6.02 10.60 -0.81
C GLN A 23 4.95 9.81 -1.57
N PHE A 24 4.67 10.22 -2.81
CA PHE A 24 3.74 9.55 -3.69
C PHE A 24 4.50 8.50 -4.52
N LEU A 25 4.22 7.22 -4.28
CA LEU A 25 4.86 6.10 -4.99
C LEU A 25 3.98 5.52 -6.10
N GLY A 26 2.74 5.99 -6.20
CA GLY A 26 1.76 5.59 -7.23
C GLY A 26 0.52 6.47 -7.18
N ALA A 27 -0.47 6.17 -8.02
CA ALA A 27 -1.72 6.93 -8.19
C ALA A 27 -1.51 8.44 -8.45
N THR A 28 -0.37 8.81 -9.06
CA THR A 28 -0.06 10.19 -9.42
C THR A 28 -0.13 10.34 -10.94
N GLY A 29 -1.11 11.09 -11.42
CA GLY A 29 -1.41 11.17 -12.86
C GLY A 29 -2.04 9.89 -13.43
N THR A 30 -2.44 8.97 -12.59
CA THR A 30 -3.19 7.72 -12.86
C THR A 30 -4.10 7.43 -11.69
N VAL A 31 -5.13 6.59 -11.89
CA VAL A 31 -6.10 6.20 -10.87
C VAL A 31 -5.82 4.84 -10.25
N THR A 32 -4.68 4.20 -10.56
CA THR A 32 -4.36 2.85 -10.09
C THR A 32 -2.97 2.81 -9.46
N GLY A 33 -2.70 1.76 -8.68
CA GLY A 33 -1.42 1.60 -8.00
C GLY A 33 -1.25 2.56 -6.84
N SER A 34 -2.31 2.72 -6.03
CA SER A 34 -2.30 3.59 -4.84
C SER A 34 -1.21 3.18 -3.87
N ARG A 35 -0.24 4.08 -3.62
CA ARG A 35 0.90 3.86 -2.73
C ARG A 35 1.40 5.20 -2.22
N PHE A 36 1.21 5.48 -0.93
CA PHE A 36 1.65 6.72 -0.31
C PHE A 36 2.53 6.41 0.89
N LEU A 37 3.78 6.88 0.87
CA LEU A 37 4.72 6.67 1.97
C LEU A 37 4.77 7.92 2.84
N VAL A 38 4.52 7.73 4.11
CA VAL A 38 4.64 8.76 5.15
C VAL A 38 5.84 8.44 6.01
N ARG A 39 6.82 9.34 6.06
CA ARG A 39 7.98 9.24 6.94
C ARG A 39 7.93 10.34 7.98
N SER A 40 8.04 9.96 9.24
CA SER A 40 8.33 10.86 10.35
C SER A 40 9.77 10.62 10.84
N ASN A 41 10.20 11.36 11.84
CA ASN A 41 11.47 11.11 12.53
C ASN A 41 11.46 9.78 13.34
N ARG A 42 10.30 9.13 13.51
CA ARG A 42 10.12 7.95 14.38
C ARG A 42 9.66 6.70 13.64
N ALA A 43 8.98 6.86 12.52
CA ALA A 43 8.39 5.73 11.79
C ALA A 43 8.19 6.01 10.30
N THR A 44 8.15 4.93 9.53
CA THR A 44 7.78 4.91 8.11
C THR A 44 6.50 4.10 7.94
N VAL A 45 5.44 4.72 7.47
CA VAL A 45 4.13 4.09 7.24
C VAL A 45 3.76 4.16 5.77
N LEU A 46 3.34 3.04 5.20
CA LEU A 46 2.79 3.00 3.85
C LEU A 46 1.26 2.98 3.92
N VAL A 47 0.61 3.85 3.18
CA VAL A 47 -0.86 3.85 2.99
C VAL A 47 -1.16 3.32 1.60
N ASP A 48 -1.86 2.22 1.57
CA ASP A 48 -2.14 1.36 0.43
C ASP A 48 -0.88 0.78 -0.24
N ALA A 49 -1.05 -0.37 -0.85
CA ALA A 49 -0.04 -1.08 -1.64
C ALA A 49 -0.73 -1.71 -2.85
N GLY A 50 -1.12 -0.86 -3.79
CA GLY A 50 -1.92 -1.26 -4.93
C GLY A 50 -1.12 -1.77 -6.11
N LEU A 51 -1.76 -2.60 -6.95
CA LEU A 51 -1.26 -2.94 -8.27
C LEU A 51 -1.61 -1.84 -9.29
N PHE A 52 -0.68 -1.54 -10.16
CA PHE A 52 -0.98 -0.75 -11.36
C PHE A 52 -1.81 -1.59 -12.34
N GLN A 53 -2.91 -1.03 -12.81
CA GLN A 53 -3.85 -1.67 -13.72
C GLN A 53 -4.03 -0.84 -15.00
N GLY A 54 -4.81 -1.34 -15.95
CA GLY A 54 -5.18 -0.63 -17.17
C GLY A 54 -4.12 -0.73 -18.27
N ARG A 55 -3.50 0.38 -18.68
CA ARG A 55 -2.59 0.43 -19.83
C ARG A 55 -1.37 -0.46 -19.63
N LYS A 56 -0.85 -1.02 -20.73
CA LYS A 56 0.34 -1.88 -20.68
C LYS A 56 1.53 -1.23 -19.96
N ARG A 57 1.80 0.05 -20.26
CA ARG A 57 2.90 0.80 -19.62
C ARG A 57 2.74 0.87 -18.09
N ASP A 58 1.49 1.05 -17.62
CA ASP A 58 1.21 1.18 -16.19
C ASP A 58 1.36 -0.18 -15.51
N ARG A 59 0.86 -1.26 -16.14
CA ARG A 59 1.04 -2.64 -15.64
C ARG A 59 2.49 -3.09 -15.61
N LEU A 60 3.35 -2.58 -16.50
CA LEU A 60 4.79 -2.89 -16.48
C LEU A 60 5.48 -2.33 -15.24
N ALA A 61 4.97 -1.26 -14.62
CA ALA A 61 5.50 -0.72 -13.37
C ALA A 61 5.37 -1.71 -12.19
N ASN A 62 4.50 -2.72 -12.28
CA ASN A 62 4.44 -3.78 -11.27
C ASN A 62 5.68 -4.71 -11.28
N TRP A 63 6.47 -4.69 -12.34
CA TRP A 63 7.70 -5.50 -12.47
C TRP A 63 8.96 -4.74 -12.05
N GLU A 64 8.82 -3.43 -11.81
CA GLU A 64 9.91 -2.62 -11.27
C GLU A 64 10.09 -2.91 -9.77
N PRO A 65 11.30 -2.83 -9.23
CA PRO A 65 11.53 -2.91 -7.80
C PRO A 65 10.66 -1.90 -7.03
N PHE A 66 10.20 -2.30 -5.84
CA PHE A 66 9.46 -1.34 -5.00
C PHE A 66 10.37 -0.14 -4.68
N PRO A 67 9.89 1.12 -4.79
CA PRO A 67 10.75 2.32 -4.74
C PRO A 67 11.49 2.53 -3.41
N VAL A 68 11.11 1.81 -2.37
CA VAL A 68 11.78 1.80 -1.05
C VAL A 68 11.94 0.36 -0.58
N ASP A 69 12.96 0.11 0.24
CA ASP A 69 13.14 -1.22 0.84
C ASP A 69 11.95 -1.55 1.76
N PRO A 70 11.14 -2.59 1.44
CA PRO A 70 9.98 -2.95 2.25
C PRO A 70 10.33 -3.31 3.70
N ALA A 71 11.55 -3.77 3.97
CA ALA A 71 12.02 -4.07 5.33
C ALA A 71 12.13 -2.82 6.22
N THR A 72 12.16 -1.61 5.63
CA THR A 72 12.22 -0.34 6.36
C THR A 72 10.84 0.25 6.67
N ILE A 73 9.77 -0.39 6.25
CA ILE A 73 8.39 0.04 6.51
C ILE A 73 7.94 -0.55 7.84
N ASP A 74 7.57 0.30 8.80
CA ASP A 74 7.14 -0.13 10.13
C ASP A 74 5.70 -0.66 10.12
N ALA A 75 4.82 -0.07 9.32
CA ALA A 75 3.43 -0.50 9.20
C ALA A 75 2.84 -0.16 7.83
N VAL A 76 1.85 -0.95 7.42
CA VAL A 76 1.00 -0.64 6.26
C VAL A 76 -0.43 -0.40 6.74
N VAL A 77 -1.10 0.58 6.16
CA VAL A 77 -2.53 0.86 6.37
C VAL A 77 -3.24 0.67 5.03
N VAL A 78 -4.33 -0.10 5.01
CA VAL A 78 -5.10 -0.35 3.79
C VAL A 78 -6.47 0.30 3.91
N THR A 79 -6.78 1.20 2.97
CA THR A 79 -8.04 1.92 2.94
C THR A 79 -9.21 1.00 2.58
N HIS A 80 -9.03 0.11 1.61
CA HIS A 80 -10.03 -0.87 1.19
C HIS A 80 -9.39 -1.99 0.35
N ALA A 81 -10.18 -3.02 0.02
CA ALA A 81 -9.64 -4.26 -0.52
C ALA A 81 -9.46 -4.29 -2.05
N HIS A 82 -9.82 -3.25 -2.82
CA HIS A 82 -9.57 -3.28 -4.26
C HIS A 82 -8.10 -3.52 -4.59
N ILE A 83 -7.84 -4.22 -5.68
CA ILE A 83 -6.50 -4.68 -6.08
C ILE A 83 -5.54 -3.52 -6.36
N ASP A 84 -6.03 -2.39 -6.82
CA ASP A 84 -5.24 -1.17 -7.00
C ASP A 84 -4.94 -0.40 -5.71
N HIS A 85 -5.39 -0.92 -4.56
CA HIS A 85 -5.07 -0.45 -3.20
C HIS A 85 -4.40 -1.52 -2.32
N SER A 86 -4.68 -2.80 -2.53
CA SER A 86 -4.20 -3.91 -1.70
C SER A 86 -3.33 -4.93 -2.45
N GLY A 87 -3.39 -4.95 -3.77
CA GLY A 87 -2.89 -6.07 -4.58
C GLY A 87 -1.36 -6.25 -4.58
N TRP A 88 -0.58 -5.28 -4.09
CA TRP A 88 0.88 -5.42 -3.94
C TRP A 88 1.32 -5.84 -2.54
N LEU A 89 0.38 -6.05 -1.60
CA LEU A 89 0.70 -6.56 -0.25
C LEU A 89 1.51 -7.87 -0.28
N PRO A 90 1.18 -8.86 -1.15
CA PRO A 90 2.00 -10.06 -1.30
C PRO A 90 3.42 -9.76 -1.79
N GLY A 91 3.58 -8.79 -2.71
CA GLY A 91 4.89 -8.35 -3.19
C GLY A 91 5.73 -7.74 -2.07
N LEU A 92 5.15 -6.91 -1.21
CA LEU A 92 5.85 -6.38 -0.03
C LEU A 92 6.34 -7.51 0.89
N ALA A 93 5.49 -8.51 1.17
CA ALA A 93 5.85 -9.65 2.02
C ALA A 93 6.94 -10.53 1.39
N ARG A 94 6.93 -10.70 0.06
CA ARG A 94 8.01 -11.37 -0.69
C ARG A 94 9.32 -10.60 -0.54
N ASP A 95 9.28 -9.29 -0.64
CA ASP A 95 10.44 -8.40 -0.70
C ASP A 95 10.92 -7.96 0.70
N GLY A 96 10.45 -8.63 1.79
CA GLY A 96 11.02 -8.50 3.13
C GLY A 96 10.19 -7.68 4.13
N PHE A 97 9.00 -7.21 3.79
CA PHE A 97 8.11 -6.58 4.76
C PHE A 97 7.60 -7.61 5.77
N THR A 98 7.76 -7.31 7.06
CA THR A 98 7.33 -8.17 8.18
C THR A 98 6.44 -7.43 9.19
N GLY A 99 6.25 -6.14 9.02
CA GLY A 99 5.44 -5.31 9.89
C GLY A 99 3.93 -5.63 9.83
N PRO A 100 3.12 -5.02 10.70
CA PRO A 100 1.67 -5.20 10.69
C PRO A 100 1.01 -4.47 9.51
N ILE A 101 -0.05 -5.07 8.96
CA ILE A 101 -0.94 -4.46 7.97
C ILE A 101 -2.28 -4.19 8.66
N PHE A 102 -2.67 -2.93 8.76
CA PHE A 102 -3.89 -2.50 9.43
C PHE A 102 -4.99 -2.18 8.42
N ALA A 103 -6.18 -2.72 8.65
CA ALA A 103 -7.38 -2.40 7.87
C ALA A 103 -8.64 -2.62 8.72
N THR A 104 -9.79 -2.22 8.22
CA THR A 104 -11.07 -2.59 8.86
C THR A 104 -11.29 -4.09 8.79
N THR A 105 -12.14 -4.62 9.68
CA THR A 105 -12.44 -6.06 9.71
C THR A 105 -12.91 -6.58 8.36
N ALA A 106 -13.85 -5.90 7.73
CA ALA A 106 -14.40 -6.33 6.45
C ALA A 106 -13.37 -6.22 5.31
N THR A 107 -12.51 -5.20 5.30
CA THR A 107 -11.39 -5.11 4.36
C THR A 107 -10.42 -6.28 4.55
N CYS A 108 -10.09 -6.64 5.79
CA CYS A 108 -9.27 -7.82 6.07
C CYS A 108 -9.91 -9.11 5.55
N ASP A 109 -11.23 -9.27 5.72
CA ASP A 109 -11.95 -10.47 5.26
C ASP A 109 -12.00 -10.55 3.74
N LEU A 110 -12.20 -9.44 3.05
CA LEU A 110 -12.11 -9.38 1.59
C LEU A 110 -10.69 -9.69 1.08
N CYS A 111 -9.65 -9.15 1.73
CA CYS A 111 -8.26 -9.44 1.37
C CYS A 111 -7.90 -10.93 1.50
N LYS A 112 -8.48 -11.64 2.48
CA LYS A 112 -8.30 -13.10 2.64
C LYS A 112 -8.84 -13.91 1.46
N ILE A 113 -9.78 -13.34 0.69
CA ILE A 113 -10.32 -13.95 -0.53
C ILE A 113 -9.55 -13.46 -1.74
N LEU A 114 -9.42 -12.14 -1.90
CA LEU A 114 -8.89 -11.51 -3.10
C LEU A 114 -7.40 -11.75 -3.33
N LEU A 115 -6.57 -11.69 -2.28
CA LEU A 115 -5.12 -11.82 -2.46
C LEU A 115 -4.69 -13.24 -2.85
N PRO A 116 -5.22 -14.33 -2.26
CA PRO A 116 -4.95 -15.69 -2.73
C PRO A 116 -5.47 -15.95 -4.15
N ASP A 117 -6.66 -15.45 -4.49
CA ASP A 117 -7.23 -15.59 -5.84
C ASP A 117 -6.36 -14.87 -6.89
N ALA A 118 -5.96 -13.62 -6.60
CA ALA A 118 -5.07 -12.87 -7.48
C ALA A 118 -3.71 -13.57 -7.67
N ALA A 119 -3.15 -14.14 -6.60
CA ALA A 119 -1.90 -14.90 -6.68
C ALA A 119 -2.06 -16.15 -7.54
N HIS A 120 -3.12 -16.92 -7.32
CA HIS A 120 -3.43 -18.12 -8.11
C HIS A 120 -3.55 -17.80 -9.60
N LEU A 121 -4.29 -16.76 -9.96
CA LEU A 121 -4.44 -16.32 -11.35
C LEU A 121 -3.08 -15.97 -11.99
N GLN A 122 -2.20 -15.29 -11.27
CA GLN A 122 -0.87 -14.97 -11.78
C GLN A 122 0.02 -16.21 -11.97
N GLU A 123 -0.03 -17.17 -11.03
CA GLU A 123 0.69 -18.44 -11.16
C GLU A 123 0.18 -19.24 -12.37
N GLU A 124 -1.15 -19.28 -12.59
CA GLU A 124 -1.77 -19.92 -13.76
C GLU A 124 -1.36 -19.23 -15.07
N GLU A 125 -1.37 -17.91 -15.12
CA GLU A 125 -0.93 -17.13 -16.28
C GLU A 125 0.54 -17.41 -16.62
N ALA A 126 1.42 -17.42 -15.62
CA ALA A 126 2.84 -17.73 -15.80
C ALA A 126 3.04 -19.18 -16.29
N ARG A 127 2.32 -20.14 -15.70
CA ARG A 127 2.34 -21.54 -16.15
C ARG A 127 1.90 -21.68 -17.60
N PHE A 128 0.76 -21.08 -17.95
CA PHE A 128 0.23 -21.13 -19.32
C PHE A 128 1.20 -20.47 -20.32
N ALA A 129 1.81 -19.36 -19.96
CA ALA A 129 2.81 -18.69 -20.80
C ALA A 129 4.04 -19.57 -21.05
N ASN A 130 4.49 -20.32 -20.06
CA ASN A 130 5.61 -21.27 -20.18
C ASN A 130 5.23 -22.48 -21.06
N GLU A 131 4.06 -23.07 -20.85
CA GLU A 131 3.58 -24.19 -21.65
C GLU A 131 3.41 -23.84 -23.13
N ARG A 132 2.98 -22.64 -23.44
CA ARG A 132 2.73 -22.18 -24.82
C ARG A 132 3.93 -21.48 -25.46
N GLY A 133 4.96 -21.13 -24.69
CA GLY A 133 6.19 -20.52 -25.20
C GLY A 133 6.02 -19.11 -25.77
N PHE A 134 4.98 -18.37 -25.38
CA PHE A 134 4.76 -17.02 -25.92
C PHE A 134 5.33 -15.90 -25.05
N SER A 135 5.84 -16.21 -23.85
CA SER A 135 6.50 -15.22 -22.99
C SER A 135 7.84 -14.79 -23.58
N LYS A 136 8.17 -13.50 -23.38
CA LYS A 136 9.51 -12.98 -23.64
C LYS A 136 10.54 -13.37 -22.56
N HIS A 137 10.03 -13.79 -21.39
CA HIS A 137 10.84 -14.24 -20.26
C HIS A 137 10.80 -15.76 -20.17
N HIS A 138 11.94 -16.40 -19.91
CA HIS A 138 12.08 -17.84 -19.84
C HIS A 138 12.82 -18.24 -18.58
N PRO A 139 12.13 -18.75 -17.55
CA PRO A 139 10.69 -18.93 -17.49
C PRO A 139 9.91 -17.61 -17.28
N ALA A 140 8.64 -17.60 -17.66
CA ALA A 140 7.70 -16.60 -17.19
C ALA A 140 7.44 -16.83 -15.69
N GLU A 141 7.44 -15.78 -14.89
CA GLU A 141 7.22 -15.82 -13.45
C GLU A 141 5.97 -15.02 -13.06
N PRO A 142 5.25 -15.37 -12.00
CA PRO A 142 4.20 -14.53 -11.45
C PRO A 142 4.81 -13.32 -10.71
N LEU A 143 4.06 -12.23 -10.59
CA LEU A 143 4.49 -11.08 -9.77
C LEU A 143 4.72 -11.47 -8.31
N TYR A 144 3.91 -12.36 -7.79
CA TYR A 144 4.02 -12.98 -6.47
C TYR A 144 3.23 -14.30 -6.45
N THR A 145 3.51 -15.14 -5.49
CA THR A 145 2.95 -16.47 -5.34
C THR A 145 1.83 -16.53 -4.29
N LEU A 146 1.08 -17.64 -4.27
CA LEU A 146 0.12 -17.92 -3.19
C LEU A 146 0.80 -17.92 -1.80
N LEU A 147 2.05 -18.38 -1.71
CA LEU A 147 2.81 -18.35 -0.45
C LEU A 147 3.05 -16.90 0.03
N ASP A 148 3.33 -15.98 -0.89
CA ASP A 148 3.55 -14.57 -0.57
C ASP A 148 2.24 -13.90 -0.12
N ALA A 149 1.12 -14.24 -0.76
CA ALA A 149 -0.20 -13.82 -0.30
C ALA A 149 -0.49 -14.31 1.13
N GLN A 150 -0.20 -15.59 1.42
CA GLN A 150 -0.35 -16.14 2.77
C GLN A 150 0.55 -15.44 3.81
N ARG A 151 1.78 -15.06 3.43
CA ARG A 151 2.68 -14.28 4.31
C ARG A 151 2.09 -12.93 4.65
N ALA A 152 1.59 -12.19 3.67
CA ALA A 152 0.93 -10.89 3.88
C ALA A 152 -0.31 -11.03 4.78
N LEU A 153 -1.13 -12.06 4.57
CA LEU A 153 -2.34 -12.30 5.36
C LEU A 153 -2.06 -12.60 6.85
N ARG A 154 -0.91 -13.19 7.20
CA ARG A 154 -0.54 -13.48 8.60
C ARG A 154 -0.32 -12.23 9.43
N VAL A 155 0.07 -11.14 8.82
CA VAL A 155 0.37 -9.87 9.49
C VAL A 155 -0.78 -8.86 9.43
N LEU A 156 -1.95 -9.24 8.87
CA LEU A 156 -3.18 -8.44 8.91
C LEU A 156 -3.66 -8.24 10.36
N ARG A 157 -4.06 -7.01 10.67
CA ARG A 157 -4.60 -6.60 11.97
C ARG A 157 -5.84 -5.75 11.76
N THR A 158 -6.94 -6.16 12.35
CA THR A 158 -8.23 -5.46 12.22
C THR A 158 -8.26 -4.18 13.06
N ARG A 159 -8.97 -3.18 12.56
CA ARG A 159 -9.28 -1.93 13.28
C ARG A 159 -10.76 -1.61 13.18
N ALA A 160 -11.32 -1.09 14.25
CA ALA A 160 -12.68 -0.56 14.25
C ALA A 160 -12.70 0.86 13.67
N TYR A 161 -13.84 1.22 13.11
CA TYR A 161 -14.07 2.62 12.73
C TYR A 161 -14.11 3.53 13.96
N GLY A 162 -13.57 4.73 13.85
CA GLY A 162 -13.61 5.76 14.89
C GLY A 162 -12.73 5.50 16.10
N ASP A 163 -11.95 4.41 16.14
CA ASP A 163 -11.07 4.04 17.25
C ASP A 163 -9.60 4.43 16.91
N PRO A 164 -9.08 5.55 17.45
CA PRO A 164 -7.69 5.94 17.21
C PRO A 164 -6.74 4.95 17.89
N ARG A 165 -5.77 4.46 17.14
CA ARG A 165 -4.76 3.50 17.64
C ARG A 165 -3.39 3.83 17.10
N GLU A 166 -2.41 3.77 17.95
CA GLU A 166 -1.01 3.79 17.54
C GLU A 166 -0.72 2.55 16.68
N ILE A 167 -0.15 2.77 15.49
CA ILE A 167 0.15 1.74 14.50
C ILE A 167 1.65 1.58 14.25
N ALA A 168 2.42 2.61 14.58
CA ALA A 168 3.87 2.67 14.56
C ALA A 168 4.32 3.76 15.54
N PRO A 169 5.58 3.81 15.97
CA PRO A 169 6.05 4.78 16.98
C PRO A 169 5.68 6.23 16.61
N GLY A 170 4.84 6.86 17.43
CA GLY A 170 4.36 8.24 17.23
C GLY A 170 3.41 8.42 16.04
N VAL A 171 2.83 7.35 15.52
CA VAL A 171 1.84 7.42 14.43
C VAL A 171 0.55 6.76 14.86
N THR A 172 -0.51 7.55 14.98
CA THR A 172 -1.86 7.09 15.31
C THR A 172 -2.73 7.10 14.06
N ALA A 173 -3.44 5.99 13.80
CA ALA A 173 -4.40 5.88 12.70
C ALA A 173 -5.84 5.81 13.21
N THR A 174 -6.73 6.53 12.52
CA THR A 174 -8.18 6.45 12.73
C THR A 174 -8.86 6.14 11.40
N PHE A 175 -9.65 5.07 11.36
CA PHE A 175 -10.42 4.66 10.18
C PHE A 175 -11.83 5.27 10.25
N ARG A 176 -12.29 5.89 9.16
CA ARG A 176 -13.64 6.45 9.05
C ARG A 176 -14.34 5.87 7.83
N PRO A 177 -15.64 5.53 7.90
CA PRO A 177 -16.34 4.93 6.76
C PRO A 177 -16.24 5.81 5.50
N ALA A 178 -15.81 5.23 4.38
CA ALA A 178 -15.70 5.92 3.09
C ALA A 178 -16.92 5.68 2.18
N GLY A 179 -17.74 4.64 2.45
CA GLY A 179 -18.99 4.37 1.71
C GLY A 179 -18.80 3.90 0.27
N HIS A 180 -17.63 3.36 -0.06
CA HIS A 180 -17.27 2.91 -1.42
C HIS A 180 -17.56 1.43 -1.62
N ILE A 181 -16.92 0.56 -0.85
CA ILE A 181 -17.20 -0.89 -0.77
C ILE A 181 -17.26 -1.31 0.70
N LEU A 182 -17.67 -2.54 0.95
CA LEU A 182 -17.71 -3.12 2.29
C LEU A 182 -16.33 -2.99 2.96
N GLY A 183 -16.30 -2.36 4.13
CA GLY A 183 -15.08 -2.14 4.89
C GLY A 183 -14.24 -0.94 4.44
N SER A 184 -14.59 -0.24 3.37
CA SER A 184 -13.80 0.91 2.89
C SER A 184 -13.70 2.03 3.93
N ALA A 185 -12.51 2.61 4.05
CA ALA A 185 -12.24 3.67 5.00
C ALA A 185 -11.42 4.81 4.39
N SER A 186 -11.74 6.03 4.80
CA SER A 186 -10.75 7.10 4.82
C SER A 186 -9.89 6.93 6.08
N VAL A 187 -8.60 7.19 5.97
CA VAL A 187 -7.64 7.02 7.07
C VAL A 187 -7.06 8.36 7.46
N GLU A 188 -7.24 8.72 8.71
CA GLU A 188 -6.59 9.87 9.34
C GLU A 188 -5.35 9.37 10.06
N LEU A 189 -4.17 9.84 9.65
CA LEU A 189 -2.89 9.61 10.33
C LEU A 189 -2.52 10.86 11.13
N GLN A 190 -2.27 10.69 12.42
CA GLN A 190 -1.73 11.70 13.31
C GLN A 190 -0.27 11.35 13.62
N LEU A 191 0.64 12.25 13.31
CA LEU A 191 2.09 12.11 13.47
C LEU A 191 2.53 13.00 14.60
N GLU A 192 3.13 12.42 15.64
CA GLU A 192 3.76 13.17 16.72
C GLU A 192 5.10 13.73 16.25
N GLU A 193 5.22 15.02 16.24
CA GLU A 193 6.44 15.75 15.88
C GLU A 193 6.90 16.64 17.06
N ALA A 194 8.15 17.07 17.05
CA ALA A 194 8.68 17.87 18.15
C ALA A 194 7.93 19.21 18.38
N ARG A 195 7.26 19.74 17.36
CA ARG A 195 6.50 21.02 17.42
C ARG A 195 4.99 20.82 17.49
N GLY A 196 4.50 19.61 17.70
CA GLY A 196 3.08 19.32 17.79
C GLY A 196 2.68 18.08 17.01
N THR A 197 1.43 18.04 16.57
CA THR A 197 0.89 16.91 15.82
C THR A 197 0.53 17.34 14.41
N THR A 198 1.05 16.64 13.41
CA THR A 198 0.62 16.80 12.01
C THR A 198 -0.44 15.75 11.68
N THR A 199 -1.53 16.18 11.06
CA THR A 199 -2.61 15.28 10.62
C THR A 199 -2.66 15.22 9.11
N ILE A 200 -2.65 14.00 8.56
CA ILE A 200 -2.81 13.73 7.12
C ILE A 200 -4.02 12.80 6.95
N VAL A 201 -4.89 13.12 6.00
CA VAL A 201 -6.05 12.29 5.69
C VAL A 201 -5.90 11.70 4.29
N PHE A 202 -5.96 10.37 4.21
CA PHE A 202 -6.04 9.61 2.97
C PHE A 202 -7.49 9.19 2.77
N THR A 203 -8.13 9.71 1.73
CA THR A 203 -9.55 9.43 1.49
C THR A 203 -9.79 7.99 1.07
N GLY A 204 -8.81 7.33 0.48
CA GLY A 204 -9.06 6.15 -0.34
C GLY A 204 -10.07 6.50 -1.44
N ASP A 205 -10.81 5.52 -1.89
CA ASP A 205 -11.93 5.72 -2.79
C ASP A 205 -13.17 6.11 -1.99
N VAL A 206 -13.75 7.25 -2.35
CA VAL A 206 -14.95 7.79 -1.69
C VAL A 206 -16.20 7.36 -2.45
N GLY A 207 -17.11 6.70 -1.75
CA GLY A 207 -18.40 6.33 -2.28
C GLY A 207 -19.41 7.49 -2.23
N ARG A 208 -20.64 7.18 -2.58
CA ARG A 208 -21.71 8.18 -2.51
C ARG A 208 -22.21 8.40 -1.08
N ARG A 209 -22.70 9.61 -0.82
CA ARG A 209 -23.29 9.98 0.46
C ARG A 209 -24.49 9.07 0.80
N GLY A 210 -24.52 8.53 2.01
CA GLY A 210 -25.62 7.67 2.49
C GLY A 210 -25.58 6.22 1.98
N ALA A 211 -24.47 5.76 1.40
CA ALA A 211 -24.27 4.34 1.16
C ALA A 211 -24.25 3.59 2.50
N VAL A 212 -25.12 2.61 2.65
CA VAL A 212 -25.16 1.69 3.81
C VAL A 212 -24.24 0.51 3.45
N LEU A 213 -22.97 0.57 3.87
CA LEU A 213 -21.98 -0.47 3.62
C LEU A 213 -21.22 -0.77 4.91
#